data_bc8452db1c8752f0807bc3d441ac377b
#
_entry.id   bc8452db1c8752f0807bc3d441ac377b
#
_cell.length_a   1.000
_cell.length_b   1.000
_cell.length_c   1.000
_cell.angle_alpha   90.00
_cell.angle_beta   90.00
_cell.angle_gamma   90.00
#
_symmetry.space_group_name_H-M   'P 1'
#
loop_
_entity.id
_entity.type
_entity.pdbx_description
1 polymer ?
#
loop_
_entity_poly.entity_id
_entity_poly.type
_entity_poly.pdbx_seq_one_letter_code
_entity_poly.pdbx_strand_id
1 'polypeptide(L)'
;MPEHAEPSHLTSRGADEGVARASRRPVEAVLFDFHGTLAQVEEPHEWVLAAARACGVTLERVRATALADRLLTAGRAGGPLPARVPPALAELWADRDLYPHAHRGAYTGLAGTVDAGIDGFADALYERVLVPEGWVPYPDTAATLAALRRGGVKVAVVSNIGFDIRPLFAAWGLDGLIDAYALSYEVGRCKPDPGIFLRACGMLGVDPERALMVGDTAADAGAVRAGCAVLVLPEAEPGRANGLGSVLDLTLGG
;
A
#
# COMPACT_ATOMS: atom_id res chain seq x y z
N MET A 1 15.76 65.07 -52.73
CA MET A 1 14.46 64.40 -52.68
C MET A 1 14.72 62.90 -52.65
N PRO A 2 14.67 62.26 -51.53
CA PRO A 2 14.51 60.81 -51.53
C PRO A 2 13.12 60.44 -50.99
N GLU A 3 12.57 59.45 -51.62
CA GLU A 3 11.28 58.85 -51.58
C GLU A 3 11.10 58.01 -50.25
N HIS A 4 9.98 58.22 -49.59
CA HIS A 4 9.59 57.48 -48.38
C HIS A 4 8.99 56.15 -48.82
N ALA A 5 9.64 55.03 -48.37
CA ALA A 5 9.09 53.68 -48.44
C ALA A 5 8.37 53.38 -47.11
N GLU A 6 7.06 53.10 -47.19
CA GLU A 6 6.25 52.60 -46.06
C GLU A 6 6.59 51.16 -45.72
N PRO A 7 6.58 50.74 -44.41
CA PRO A 7 6.73 49.35 -44.04
C PRO A 7 5.40 48.57 -44.10
N SER A 8 5.41 47.51 -44.88
CA SER A 8 4.34 46.56 -45.05
C SER A 8 4.01 45.85 -43.71
N HIS A 9 2.75 45.92 -43.32
CA HIS A 9 2.17 45.19 -42.20
C HIS A 9 2.20 43.67 -42.45
N LEU A 10 3.07 42.95 -41.76
CA LEU A 10 3.01 41.49 -41.61
C LEU A 10 1.91 41.17 -40.61
N THR A 11 0.76 40.73 -41.09
CA THR A 11 -0.28 40.10 -40.27
C THR A 11 0.21 38.71 -39.86
N SER A 12 0.65 38.57 -38.61
CA SER A 12 0.87 37.27 -37.99
C SER A 12 -0.48 36.59 -37.77
N ARG A 13 -0.82 35.61 -38.62
CA ARG A 13 -1.85 34.63 -38.31
C ARG A 13 -1.34 33.79 -37.14
N GLY A 14 -1.91 34.00 -35.97
CA GLY A 14 -1.74 33.14 -34.83
C GLY A 14 -2.27 31.73 -35.17
N ALA A 15 -1.37 30.78 -35.28
CA ALA A 15 -1.72 29.39 -35.22
C ALA A 15 -2.07 29.08 -33.76
N ASP A 16 -3.35 29.17 -33.43
CA ASP A 16 -3.90 28.57 -32.21
C ASP A 16 -4.00 27.05 -32.47
N GLU A 17 -2.85 26.39 -32.40
CA GLU A 17 -2.82 24.92 -32.33
C GLU A 17 -3.35 24.53 -30.97
N GLY A 18 -4.67 24.36 -30.89
CA GLY A 18 -5.33 23.73 -29.78
C GLY A 18 -4.69 22.36 -29.57
N VAL A 19 -3.86 22.26 -28.53
CA VAL A 19 -3.39 20.96 -28.00
C VAL A 19 -4.66 20.17 -27.68
N ALA A 20 -5.02 19.26 -28.58
CA ALA A 20 -6.13 18.35 -28.38
C ALA A 20 -5.86 17.63 -27.04
N ARG A 21 -6.61 17.96 -26.00
CA ARG A 21 -6.67 17.19 -24.78
C ARG A 21 -7.05 15.77 -25.19
N ALA A 22 -6.08 14.87 -25.26
CA ALA A 22 -6.37 13.47 -25.44
C ALA A 22 -7.42 13.12 -24.38
N SER A 23 -8.63 12.74 -24.81
CA SER A 23 -9.71 12.38 -23.91
C SER A 23 -9.22 11.20 -23.10
N ARG A 24 -8.92 11.44 -21.82
CA ARG A 24 -8.48 10.41 -20.90
C ARG A 24 -9.58 9.35 -20.86
N ARG A 25 -9.24 8.09 -21.18
CA ARG A 25 -10.21 7.01 -21.05
C ARG A 25 -10.69 6.99 -19.59
N PRO A 26 -11.99 6.82 -19.33
CA PRO A 26 -12.50 6.77 -17.96
C PRO A 26 -11.85 5.63 -17.20
N VAL A 27 -11.48 5.86 -15.94
CA VAL A 27 -10.97 4.85 -15.03
C VAL A 27 -12.14 3.94 -14.63
N GLU A 28 -12.01 2.64 -14.86
CA GLU A 28 -13.03 1.64 -14.51
C GLU A 28 -12.69 0.85 -13.25
N ALA A 29 -11.41 0.85 -12.86
CA ALA A 29 -10.94 0.16 -11.67
C ALA A 29 -9.85 0.94 -10.95
N VAL A 30 -9.82 0.80 -9.62
CA VAL A 30 -8.72 1.25 -8.78
C VAL A 30 -8.09 0.03 -8.09
N LEU A 31 -6.78 -0.08 -8.24
CA LEU A 31 -5.95 -1.07 -7.56
C LEU A 31 -5.28 -0.36 -6.39
N PHE A 32 -5.57 -0.75 -5.16
CA PHE A 32 -4.95 -0.15 -3.98
C PHE A 32 -3.87 -1.05 -3.40
N ASP A 33 -2.74 -0.48 -3.02
CA ASP A 33 -1.90 -1.12 -2.02
C ASP A 33 -2.61 -1.16 -0.66
N PHE A 34 -2.13 -2.03 0.22
CA PHE A 34 -2.72 -2.23 1.54
C PHE A 34 -2.02 -1.37 2.60
N HIS A 35 -0.78 -1.74 2.96
CA HIS A 35 -0.02 -1.06 4.00
C HIS A 35 0.54 0.27 3.52
N GLY A 36 0.38 1.33 4.32
CA GLY A 36 0.79 2.69 3.92
C GLY A 36 -0.22 3.39 3.01
N THR A 37 -1.22 2.66 2.47
CA THR A 37 -2.23 3.19 1.54
C THR A 37 -3.65 3.13 2.11
N LEU A 38 -4.17 1.94 2.41
CA LEU A 38 -5.52 1.76 2.99
C LEU A 38 -5.49 1.63 4.52
N ALA A 39 -4.42 1.08 5.06
CA ALA A 39 -4.24 0.88 6.49
C ALA A 39 -2.76 0.95 6.88
N GLN A 40 -2.52 1.15 8.14
CA GLN A 40 -1.20 1.11 8.75
C GLN A 40 -1.22 0.17 9.96
N VAL A 41 -0.04 -0.27 10.39
CA VAL A 41 0.09 -1.04 11.63
C VAL A 41 -0.17 -0.14 12.84
N GLU A 42 -0.64 -0.75 13.93
CA GLU A 42 -0.81 -0.07 15.21
C GLU A 42 0.50 0.52 15.74
N GLU A 43 0.40 1.46 16.68
CA GLU A 43 1.53 2.08 17.35
C GLU A 43 2.51 1.05 17.91
N PRO A 44 3.84 1.22 17.71
CA PRO A 44 4.83 0.20 18.07
C PRO A 44 4.80 -0.23 19.54
N HIS A 45 4.57 0.70 20.46
CA HIS A 45 4.50 0.35 21.88
C HIS A 45 3.22 -0.40 22.25
N GLU A 46 2.09 -0.15 21.57
CA GLU A 46 0.84 -0.90 21.77
C GLU A 46 0.98 -2.33 21.24
N TRP A 47 1.63 -2.52 20.08
CA TRP A 47 2.00 -3.83 19.55
C TRP A 47 2.79 -4.66 20.56
N VAL A 48 3.83 -4.07 21.17
CA VAL A 48 4.65 -4.72 22.21
C VAL A 48 3.84 -5.05 23.46
N LEU A 49 3.01 -4.10 23.92
CA LEU A 49 2.14 -4.32 25.09
C LEU A 49 1.12 -5.45 24.84
N ALA A 50 0.53 -5.49 23.64
CA ALA A 50 -0.43 -6.53 23.28
C ALA A 50 0.24 -7.92 23.25
N ALA A 51 1.41 -8.05 22.62
CA ALA A 51 2.17 -9.30 22.57
C ALA A 51 2.62 -9.77 23.96
N ALA A 52 3.10 -8.85 24.81
CA ALA A 52 3.48 -9.19 26.18
C ALA A 52 2.27 -9.71 26.98
N ARG A 53 1.11 -9.06 26.88
CA ARG A 53 -0.14 -9.53 27.51
C ARG A 53 -0.53 -10.94 27.02
N ALA A 54 -0.36 -11.23 25.74
CA ALA A 54 -0.64 -12.56 25.19
C ALA A 54 0.29 -13.63 25.77
N CYS A 55 1.52 -13.26 26.18
CA CYS A 55 2.46 -14.11 26.92
C CYS A 55 2.24 -14.10 28.45
N GLY A 56 1.16 -13.48 28.96
CA GLY A 56 0.89 -13.39 30.40
C GLY A 56 1.76 -12.37 31.15
N VAL A 57 2.46 -11.48 30.44
CA VAL A 57 3.37 -10.49 31.02
C VAL A 57 2.77 -9.09 30.93
N THR A 58 2.78 -8.37 32.05
CA THR A 58 2.46 -6.95 32.08
C THR A 58 3.75 -6.11 31.99
N LEU A 59 3.82 -5.24 30.98
CA LEU A 59 4.95 -4.31 30.81
C LEU A 59 4.54 -2.88 31.14
N GLU A 60 5.46 -2.16 31.75
CA GLU A 60 5.38 -0.71 31.85
C GLU A 60 5.56 -0.06 30.46
N ARG A 61 4.82 1.04 30.18
CA ARG A 61 4.86 1.73 28.89
C ARG A 61 6.29 2.12 28.47
N VAL A 62 7.08 2.62 29.40
CA VAL A 62 8.48 3.01 29.13
C VAL A 62 9.30 1.81 28.64
N ARG A 63 9.15 0.66 29.28
CA ARG A 63 9.83 -0.57 28.85
C ARG A 63 9.32 -1.06 27.48
N ALA A 64 8.01 -0.96 27.26
CA ALA A 64 7.40 -1.33 25.98
C ALA A 64 7.92 -0.45 24.84
N THR A 65 8.04 0.88 25.04
CA THR A 65 8.60 1.80 24.06
C THR A 65 10.06 1.44 23.73
N ALA A 66 10.89 1.24 24.74
CA ALA A 66 12.30 0.86 24.53
C ALA A 66 12.46 -0.48 23.80
N LEU A 67 11.57 -1.46 24.05
CA LEU A 67 11.53 -2.72 23.31
C LEU A 67 11.07 -2.51 21.87
N ALA A 68 10.07 -1.67 21.67
CA ALA A 68 9.54 -1.34 20.34
C ALA A 68 10.62 -0.74 19.43
N ASP A 69 11.41 0.21 19.92
CA ASP A 69 12.52 0.84 19.17
C ASP A 69 13.54 -0.21 18.69
N ARG A 70 13.89 -1.17 19.57
CA ARG A 70 14.80 -2.26 19.24
C ARG A 70 14.19 -3.22 18.21
N LEU A 71 12.91 -3.56 18.36
CA LEU A 71 12.18 -4.44 17.45
C LEU A 71 11.95 -3.80 16.08
N LEU A 72 11.68 -2.49 16.02
CA LEU A 72 11.60 -1.76 14.74
C LEU A 72 12.95 -1.77 14.02
N THR A 73 14.05 -1.59 14.76
CA THR A 73 15.40 -1.69 14.20
C THR A 73 15.71 -3.10 13.68
N ALA A 74 15.24 -4.13 14.38
CA ALA A 74 15.39 -5.52 13.97
C ALA A 74 14.51 -5.87 12.75
N GLY A 75 13.34 -5.27 12.63
CA GLY A 75 12.36 -5.45 11.55
C GLY A 75 11.01 -5.94 12.06
N ARG A 76 9.94 -5.26 11.63
CA ARG A 76 8.54 -5.56 11.91
C ARG A 76 7.77 -5.69 10.61
N ALA A 77 6.83 -6.63 10.51
CA ALA A 77 5.88 -6.67 9.39
C ALA A 77 5.03 -5.39 9.37
N GLY A 78 4.95 -4.72 8.23
CA GLY A 78 4.31 -3.41 8.12
C GLY A 78 5.09 -2.27 8.84
N GLY A 79 6.37 -2.45 9.11
CA GLY A 79 7.24 -1.43 9.67
C GLY A 79 8.41 -1.10 8.73
N PRO A 80 9.37 -0.30 9.22
CA PRO A 80 10.56 0.01 8.44
C PRO A 80 11.36 -1.26 8.13
N LEU A 81 12.14 -1.21 7.05
CA LEU A 81 13.05 -2.30 6.72
C LEU A 81 14.05 -2.55 7.86
N PRO A 82 14.39 -3.82 8.14
CA PRO A 82 15.37 -4.15 9.17
C PRO A 82 16.72 -3.49 8.86
N ALA A 83 17.37 -2.96 9.90
CA ALA A 83 18.72 -2.41 9.76
C ALA A 83 19.73 -3.46 9.27
N ARG A 84 19.49 -4.72 9.60
CA ARG A 84 20.29 -5.87 9.16
C ARG A 84 19.46 -7.15 9.17
N VAL A 85 19.54 -7.93 8.10
CA VAL A 85 19.03 -9.31 8.05
C VAL A 85 20.17 -10.26 8.42
N PRO A 86 20.04 -11.08 9.49
CA PRO A 86 21.02 -12.11 9.80
C PRO A 86 21.19 -13.11 8.65
N PRO A 87 22.40 -13.61 8.35
CA PRO A 87 22.60 -14.58 7.28
C PRO A 87 21.70 -15.82 7.37
N ALA A 88 21.40 -16.28 8.57
CA ALA A 88 20.52 -17.43 8.81
C ALA A 88 19.05 -17.17 8.39
N LEU A 89 18.64 -15.92 8.25
CA LEU A 89 17.29 -15.53 7.83
C LEU A 89 17.23 -15.05 6.37
N ALA A 90 18.34 -15.03 5.65
CA ALA A 90 18.42 -14.40 4.32
C ALA A 90 17.44 -15.03 3.30
N GLU A 91 17.29 -16.35 3.27
CA GLU A 91 16.36 -17.05 2.38
C GLU A 91 14.91 -16.74 2.76
N LEU A 92 14.57 -16.89 4.05
CA LEU A 92 13.23 -16.56 4.54
C LEU A 92 12.87 -15.09 4.26
N TRP A 93 13.83 -14.19 4.43
CA TRP A 93 13.65 -12.77 4.13
C TRP A 93 13.40 -12.50 2.66
N ALA A 94 14.14 -13.16 1.76
CA ALA A 94 13.96 -13.01 0.32
C ALA A 94 12.57 -13.48 -0.13
N ASP A 95 12.06 -14.53 0.46
CA ASP A 95 10.81 -15.19 0.08
C ASP A 95 9.59 -14.78 0.92
N ARG A 96 9.77 -13.85 1.89
CA ARG A 96 8.75 -13.50 2.89
C ARG A 96 7.39 -13.09 2.31
N ASP A 97 7.39 -12.41 1.17
CA ASP A 97 6.16 -11.93 0.54
C ASP A 97 5.59 -12.93 -0.49
N LEU A 98 6.23 -14.08 -0.68
CA LEU A 98 5.80 -15.14 -1.59
C LEU A 98 5.25 -16.38 -0.86
N TYR A 99 5.71 -16.63 0.38
CA TYR A 99 5.32 -17.82 1.12
C TYR A 99 4.97 -17.50 2.58
N PRO A 100 3.79 -17.94 3.07
CA PRO A 100 3.35 -17.67 4.46
C PRO A 100 4.36 -18.15 5.53
N HIS A 101 4.99 -19.31 5.32
CA HIS A 101 5.99 -19.83 6.25
C HIS A 101 7.27 -18.98 6.27
N ALA A 102 7.67 -18.44 5.11
CA ALA A 102 8.83 -17.55 5.01
C ALA A 102 8.54 -16.21 5.68
N HIS A 103 7.32 -15.66 5.48
CA HIS A 103 6.88 -14.45 6.15
C HIS A 103 6.93 -14.60 7.67
N ARG A 104 6.29 -15.65 8.22
CA ARG A 104 6.35 -15.93 9.65
C ARG A 104 7.79 -16.11 10.13
N GLY A 105 8.56 -16.99 9.47
CA GLY A 105 9.93 -17.30 9.86
C GLY A 105 10.86 -16.11 9.82
N ALA A 106 10.74 -15.24 8.82
CA ALA A 106 11.55 -14.02 8.72
C ALA A 106 11.26 -13.08 9.89
N TYR A 107 10.00 -12.75 10.14
CA TYR A 107 9.63 -11.75 11.15
C TYR A 107 9.76 -12.26 12.58
N THR A 108 9.42 -13.53 12.86
CA THR A 108 9.68 -14.13 14.18
C THR A 108 11.17 -14.30 14.44
N GLY A 109 11.96 -14.67 13.41
CA GLY A 109 13.40 -14.75 13.50
C GLY A 109 14.06 -13.40 13.77
N LEU A 110 13.62 -12.33 13.08
CA LEU A 110 14.09 -10.97 13.34
C LEU A 110 13.75 -10.51 14.76
N ALA A 111 12.48 -10.69 15.20
CA ALA A 111 12.06 -10.37 16.55
C ALA A 111 12.87 -11.16 17.61
N GLY A 112 13.20 -12.42 17.34
CA GLY A 112 14.01 -13.29 18.20
C GLY A 112 15.46 -12.82 18.38
N THR A 113 15.96 -11.89 17.54
CA THR A 113 17.27 -11.27 17.75
C THR A 113 17.28 -10.24 18.89
N VAL A 114 16.10 -9.84 19.34
CA VAL A 114 15.91 -8.88 20.44
C VAL A 114 15.55 -9.64 21.70
N ASP A 115 16.49 -9.71 22.63
CA ASP A 115 16.21 -10.29 23.95
C ASP A 115 15.21 -9.40 24.72
N ALA A 116 13.99 -9.91 24.90
CA ALA A 116 12.92 -9.28 25.65
C ALA A 116 12.77 -9.90 27.07
N GLY A 117 13.36 -11.07 27.31
CA GLY A 117 13.18 -11.84 28.54
C GLY A 117 11.74 -12.34 28.71
N ILE A 118 11.03 -12.64 27.61
CA ILE A 118 9.63 -13.10 27.60
C ILE A 118 9.54 -14.31 26.67
N ASP A 119 9.17 -15.46 27.20
CA ASP A 119 9.00 -16.69 26.44
C ASP A 119 7.84 -16.56 25.45
N GLY A 120 8.02 -17.05 24.19
CA GLY A 120 7.00 -17.01 23.15
C GLY A 120 6.73 -15.61 22.56
N PHE A 121 7.51 -14.59 22.96
CA PHE A 121 7.23 -13.20 22.59
C PHE A 121 7.31 -12.93 21.08
N ALA A 122 8.28 -13.52 20.39
CA ALA A 122 8.43 -13.34 18.95
C ALA A 122 7.20 -13.84 18.16
N ASP A 123 6.65 -15.00 18.57
CA ASP A 123 5.42 -15.53 17.99
C ASP A 123 4.22 -14.64 18.34
N ALA A 124 4.09 -14.19 19.58
CA ALA A 124 3.01 -13.30 20.00
C ALA A 124 3.03 -11.95 19.23
N LEU A 125 4.22 -11.41 18.96
CA LEU A 125 4.40 -10.21 18.11
C LEU A 125 3.92 -10.47 16.68
N TYR A 126 4.18 -11.65 16.14
CA TYR A 126 3.73 -12.03 14.80
C TYR A 126 2.22 -12.29 14.75
N GLU A 127 1.65 -13.00 15.71
CA GLU A 127 0.19 -13.25 15.78
C GLU A 127 -0.60 -11.93 15.80
N ARG A 128 -0.02 -10.88 16.40
CA ARG A 128 -0.65 -9.55 16.44
C ARG A 128 -0.80 -8.92 15.05
N VAL A 129 0.07 -9.27 14.10
CA VAL A 129 -0.01 -8.80 12.70
C VAL A 129 -1.14 -9.50 11.93
N LEU A 130 -1.58 -10.68 12.37
CA LEU A 130 -2.61 -11.47 11.70
C LEU A 130 -4.04 -11.09 12.11
N VAL A 131 -4.21 -10.22 13.10
CA VAL A 131 -5.52 -9.85 13.65
C VAL A 131 -5.85 -8.38 13.40
N PRO A 132 -7.16 -8.04 13.31
CA PRO A 132 -7.61 -6.68 12.98
C PRO A 132 -7.08 -5.60 13.94
N GLU A 133 -6.93 -5.93 15.22
CA GLU A 133 -6.45 -5.01 16.23
C GLU A 133 -4.98 -4.61 16.06
N GLY A 134 -4.21 -5.32 15.24
CA GLY A 134 -2.83 -4.97 14.88
C GLY A 134 -2.75 -3.91 13.78
N TRP A 135 -3.88 -3.50 13.21
CA TRP A 135 -3.99 -2.61 12.07
C TRP A 135 -4.99 -1.49 12.29
N VAL A 136 -4.75 -0.35 11.69
CA VAL A 136 -5.61 0.83 11.76
C VAL A 136 -5.89 1.32 10.34
N PRO A 137 -7.12 1.19 9.81
CA PRO A 137 -7.50 1.82 8.54
C PRO A 137 -7.30 3.34 8.62
N TYR A 138 -6.87 3.94 7.52
CA TYR A 138 -6.85 5.40 7.45
C TYR A 138 -8.27 5.97 7.52
N PRO A 139 -8.46 7.17 8.10
CA PRO A 139 -9.78 7.76 8.31
C PRO A 139 -10.61 7.95 7.03
N ASP A 140 -9.94 8.13 5.88
CA ASP A 140 -10.57 8.33 4.57
C ASP A 140 -10.77 7.03 3.77
N THR A 141 -10.27 5.88 4.23
CA THR A 141 -10.37 4.60 3.53
C THR A 141 -11.83 4.20 3.27
N ALA A 142 -12.64 4.10 4.32
CA ALA A 142 -14.02 3.62 4.18
C ALA A 142 -14.87 4.53 3.27
N ALA A 143 -14.73 5.84 3.43
CA ALA A 143 -15.46 6.81 2.63
C ALA A 143 -15.08 6.75 1.14
N THR A 144 -13.80 6.60 0.85
CA THR A 144 -13.27 6.50 -0.52
C THR A 144 -13.75 5.22 -1.19
N LEU A 145 -13.60 4.06 -0.55
CA LEU A 145 -14.06 2.77 -1.09
C LEU A 145 -15.56 2.78 -1.37
N ALA A 146 -16.37 3.32 -0.43
CA ALA A 146 -17.81 3.45 -0.62
C ALA A 146 -18.19 4.40 -1.76
N ALA A 147 -17.43 5.48 -1.97
CA ALA A 147 -17.67 6.40 -3.08
C ALA A 147 -17.37 5.76 -4.44
N LEU A 148 -16.24 5.05 -4.56
CA LEU A 148 -15.87 4.30 -5.78
C LEU A 148 -16.95 3.28 -6.15
N ARG A 149 -17.42 2.49 -5.16
CA ARG A 149 -18.50 1.52 -5.37
C ARG A 149 -19.80 2.17 -5.86
N ARG A 150 -20.20 3.30 -5.26
CA ARG A 150 -21.38 4.07 -5.73
C ARG A 150 -21.21 4.60 -7.15
N GLY A 151 -19.98 4.96 -7.53
CA GLY A 151 -19.63 5.40 -8.88
C GLY A 151 -19.47 4.26 -9.88
N GLY A 152 -19.65 2.99 -9.48
CA GLY A 152 -19.50 1.83 -10.35
C GLY A 152 -18.05 1.50 -10.70
N VAL A 153 -17.07 2.08 -9.99
CA VAL A 153 -15.64 1.80 -10.17
C VAL A 153 -15.27 0.57 -9.35
N LYS A 154 -14.67 -0.41 -10.00
CA LYS A 154 -14.23 -1.66 -9.35
C LYS A 154 -12.99 -1.44 -8.50
N VAL A 155 -12.86 -2.20 -7.43
CA VAL A 155 -11.74 -2.08 -6.48
C VAL A 155 -11.03 -3.41 -6.29
N ALA A 156 -9.71 -3.41 -6.43
CA ALA A 156 -8.88 -4.54 -5.98
C ALA A 156 -7.82 -4.05 -4.98
N VAL A 157 -7.45 -4.95 -4.06
CA VAL A 157 -6.25 -4.76 -3.22
C VAL A 157 -5.10 -5.54 -3.82
N VAL A 158 -3.95 -4.89 -4.02
CA VAL A 158 -2.71 -5.47 -4.59
C VAL A 158 -1.57 -5.29 -3.61
N SER A 159 -1.18 -6.36 -2.92
CA SER A 159 -0.23 -6.26 -1.81
C SER A 159 0.89 -7.28 -1.88
N ASN A 160 2.13 -6.85 -1.58
CA ASN A 160 3.24 -7.73 -1.26
C ASN A 160 3.10 -8.16 0.20
N ILE A 161 2.59 -9.37 0.42
CA ILE A 161 2.25 -9.86 1.75
C ILE A 161 2.24 -11.38 1.80
N GLY A 162 2.63 -11.95 2.93
CA GLY A 162 2.70 -13.40 3.12
C GLY A 162 1.56 -14.00 3.94
N PHE A 163 0.44 -13.29 4.13
CA PHE A 163 -0.75 -13.80 4.84
C PHE A 163 -2.05 -13.22 4.28
N ASP A 164 -3.18 -13.83 4.63
CA ASP A 164 -4.50 -13.40 4.18
C ASP A 164 -4.99 -12.19 4.96
N ILE A 165 -5.25 -11.09 4.26
CA ILE A 165 -5.77 -9.83 4.84
C ILE A 165 -7.28 -9.69 4.73
N ARG A 166 -8.00 -10.59 4.06
CA ARG A 166 -9.46 -10.54 3.92
C ARG A 166 -10.18 -10.51 5.28
N PRO A 167 -9.73 -11.28 6.31
CA PRO A 167 -10.32 -11.20 7.65
C PRO A 167 -10.22 -9.81 8.29
N LEU A 168 -9.18 -9.03 7.97
CA LEU A 168 -9.03 -7.66 8.45
C LEU A 168 -10.14 -6.77 7.86
N PHE A 169 -10.33 -6.83 6.54
CA PHE A 169 -11.39 -6.07 5.86
C PHE A 169 -12.78 -6.47 6.33
N ALA A 170 -13.03 -7.76 6.56
CA ALA A 170 -14.30 -8.25 7.10
C ALA A 170 -14.58 -7.69 8.50
N ALA A 171 -13.58 -7.69 9.39
CA ALA A 171 -13.72 -7.14 10.73
C ALA A 171 -13.97 -5.62 10.74
N TRP A 172 -13.47 -4.89 9.74
CA TRP A 172 -13.74 -3.46 9.57
C TRP A 172 -15.06 -3.18 8.84
N GLY A 173 -15.77 -4.21 8.35
CA GLY A 173 -16.99 -4.06 7.55
C GLY A 173 -16.72 -3.48 6.15
N LEU A 174 -15.51 -3.68 5.61
CA LEU A 174 -15.06 -3.14 4.32
C LEU A 174 -14.97 -4.21 3.22
N ASP A 175 -15.12 -5.49 3.56
CA ASP A 175 -15.02 -6.62 2.62
C ASP A 175 -15.97 -6.50 1.43
N GLY A 176 -17.21 -6.06 1.68
CA GLY A 176 -18.20 -5.80 0.63
C GLY A 176 -17.86 -4.65 -0.32
N LEU A 177 -16.78 -3.90 -0.07
CA LEU A 177 -16.31 -2.79 -0.91
C LEU A 177 -15.11 -3.17 -1.80
N ILE A 178 -14.59 -4.38 -1.66
CA ILE A 178 -13.45 -4.91 -2.43
C ILE A 178 -13.93 -6.01 -3.37
N ASP A 179 -13.69 -5.87 -4.66
CA ASP A 179 -14.12 -6.84 -5.67
C ASP A 179 -13.07 -7.95 -5.88
N ALA A 180 -11.78 -7.68 -5.62
CA ALA A 180 -10.70 -8.67 -5.78
C ALA A 180 -9.50 -8.39 -4.87
N TYR A 181 -8.72 -9.45 -4.59
CA TYR A 181 -7.45 -9.41 -3.88
C TYR A 181 -6.37 -10.09 -4.71
N ALA A 182 -5.32 -9.35 -5.08
CA ALA A 182 -4.12 -9.87 -5.71
C ALA A 182 -2.98 -9.84 -4.68
N LEU A 183 -2.92 -10.86 -3.84
CA LEU A 183 -1.92 -11.00 -2.78
C LEU A 183 -0.71 -11.76 -3.32
N SER A 184 0.50 -11.27 -3.11
CA SER A 184 1.70 -11.81 -3.73
C SER A 184 1.92 -13.29 -3.45
N TYR A 185 1.61 -13.76 -2.24
CA TYR A 185 1.75 -15.18 -1.87
C TYR A 185 0.75 -16.09 -2.61
N GLU A 186 -0.40 -15.58 -3.07
CA GLU A 186 -1.37 -16.33 -3.89
C GLU A 186 -1.03 -16.24 -5.39
N VAL A 187 -0.56 -15.05 -5.82
CA VAL A 187 -0.23 -14.78 -7.23
C VAL A 187 1.12 -15.37 -7.63
N GLY A 188 2.03 -15.58 -6.65
CA GLY A 188 3.40 -16.02 -6.88
C GLY A 188 4.31 -14.94 -7.48
N ARG A 189 3.92 -13.67 -7.37
CA ARG A 189 4.66 -12.50 -7.87
C ARG A 189 4.48 -11.31 -6.94
N CYS A 190 5.58 -10.58 -6.69
CA CYS A 190 5.58 -9.35 -5.91
C CYS A 190 5.63 -8.11 -6.82
N LYS A 191 5.01 -7.02 -6.40
CA LYS A 191 5.32 -5.70 -6.94
C LYS A 191 6.83 -5.45 -6.81
N PRO A 192 7.51 -4.89 -7.80
CA PRO A 192 7.02 -4.21 -9.01
C PRO A 192 6.90 -5.10 -10.27
N ASP A 193 6.79 -6.43 -10.17
CA ASP A 193 6.54 -7.30 -11.32
C ASP A 193 5.17 -6.95 -11.94
N PRO A 194 5.06 -6.66 -13.25
CA PRO A 194 3.80 -6.30 -13.88
C PRO A 194 2.75 -7.41 -13.79
N GLY A 195 3.15 -8.66 -13.59
CA GLY A 195 2.25 -9.80 -13.52
C GLY A 195 1.23 -9.74 -12.39
N ILE A 196 1.56 -9.13 -11.24
CA ILE A 196 0.60 -9.00 -10.14
C ILE A 196 -0.51 -8.00 -10.47
N PHE A 197 -0.18 -6.88 -11.14
CA PHE A 197 -1.16 -5.88 -11.58
C PHE A 197 -2.04 -6.40 -12.71
N LEU A 198 -1.44 -7.11 -13.68
CA LEU A 198 -2.18 -7.78 -14.75
C LEU A 198 -3.15 -8.82 -14.17
N ARG A 199 -2.73 -9.55 -13.15
CA ARG A 199 -3.61 -10.51 -12.45
C ARG A 199 -4.79 -9.79 -11.79
N ALA A 200 -4.57 -8.68 -11.11
CA ALA A 200 -5.61 -7.86 -10.49
C ALA A 200 -6.61 -7.33 -11.53
N CYS A 201 -6.12 -6.75 -12.63
CA CYS A 201 -6.96 -6.29 -13.75
C CYS A 201 -7.80 -7.44 -14.35
N GLY A 202 -7.18 -8.62 -14.55
CA GLY A 202 -7.87 -9.80 -15.04
C GLY A 202 -8.98 -10.31 -14.11
N MET A 203 -8.76 -10.27 -12.79
CA MET A 203 -9.78 -10.63 -11.80
C MET A 203 -10.96 -9.67 -11.83
N LEU A 204 -10.72 -8.39 -12.10
CA LEU A 204 -11.76 -7.37 -12.25
C LEU A 204 -12.41 -7.36 -13.64
N GLY A 205 -11.81 -8.02 -14.64
CA GLY A 205 -12.26 -7.93 -16.04
C GLY A 205 -12.14 -6.52 -16.61
N VAL A 206 -11.02 -5.83 -16.33
CA VAL A 206 -10.75 -4.45 -16.77
C VAL A 206 -9.41 -4.41 -17.50
N ASP A 207 -9.35 -3.63 -18.60
CA ASP A 207 -8.09 -3.38 -19.29
C ASP A 207 -7.14 -2.57 -18.38
N PRO A 208 -5.85 -2.91 -18.31
CA PRO A 208 -4.87 -2.19 -17.50
C PRO A 208 -4.84 -0.67 -17.79
N GLU A 209 -5.02 -0.25 -19.06
CA GLU A 209 -5.08 1.17 -19.47
C GLU A 209 -6.27 1.93 -18.86
N ARG A 210 -7.24 1.23 -18.29
CA ARG A 210 -8.42 1.75 -17.61
C ARG A 210 -8.38 1.54 -16.10
N ALA A 211 -7.23 1.09 -15.57
CA ALA A 211 -6.98 0.90 -14.15
C ALA A 211 -6.03 1.98 -13.61
N LEU A 212 -6.31 2.43 -12.40
CA LEU A 212 -5.45 3.32 -11.61
C LEU A 212 -4.86 2.53 -10.44
N MET A 213 -3.54 2.39 -10.38
CA MET A 213 -2.85 1.90 -9.17
C MET A 213 -2.63 3.07 -8.22
N VAL A 214 -2.99 2.87 -6.96
CA VAL A 214 -2.78 3.81 -5.86
C VAL A 214 -1.93 3.11 -4.79
N GLY A 215 -0.80 3.68 -4.46
CA GLY A 215 0.12 3.15 -3.46
C GLY A 215 1.03 4.24 -2.91
N ASP A 216 1.97 3.87 -2.04
CA ASP A 216 2.88 4.80 -1.36
C ASP A 216 4.35 4.58 -1.72
N THR A 217 4.67 3.50 -2.47
CA THR A 217 6.05 3.09 -2.74
C THR A 217 6.41 3.05 -4.22
N ALA A 218 7.71 2.97 -4.50
CA ALA A 218 8.22 2.75 -5.86
C ALA A 218 7.80 1.38 -6.44
N ALA A 219 7.47 0.40 -5.59
CA ALA A 219 6.98 -0.91 -6.04
C ALA A 219 5.61 -0.79 -6.71
N ASP A 220 4.75 0.11 -6.22
CA ASP A 220 3.43 0.41 -6.78
C ASP A 220 3.53 1.10 -8.14
N ALA A 221 4.53 1.98 -8.28
CA ALA A 221 4.83 2.63 -9.56
C ALA A 221 5.18 1.64 -10.68
N GLY A 222 5.54 0.40 -10.34
CA GLY A 222 5.73 -0.69 -11.30
C GLY A 222 4.51 -1.01 -12.15
N ALA A 223 3.30 -0.62 -11.73
CA ALA A 223 2.04 -0.78 -12.46
C ALA A 223 2.04 -0.09 -13.84
N VAL A 224 2.85 0.94 -14.03
CA VAL A 224 3.06 1.57 -15.35
C VAL A 224 3.52 0.56 -16.40
N ARG A 225 4.32 -0.44 -16.01
CA ARG A 225 4.79 -1.50 -16.92
C ARG A 225 3.68 -2.50 -17.30
N ALA A 226 2.61 -2.54 -16.53
CA ALA A 226 1.39 -3.28 -16.88
C ALA A 226 0.42 -2.47 -17.76
N GLY A 227 0.67 -1.17 -17.96
CA GLY A 227 -0.19 -0.25 -18.69
C GLY A 227 -1.16 0.56 -17.81
N CYS A 228 -1.11 0.39 -16.48
CA CYS A 228 -1.97 1.12 -15.56
C CYS A 228 -1.47 2.58 -15.38
N ALA A 229 -2.42 3.50 -15.12
CA ALA A 229 -2.08 4.78 -14.52
C ALA A 229 -1.64 4.57 -13.07
N VAL A 230 -0.86 5.50 -12.52
CA VAL A 230 -0.35 5.39 -11.14
C VAL A 230 -0.53 6.70 -10.40
N LEU A 231 -0.99 6.62 -9.17
CA LEU A 231 -0.98 7.68 -8.17
C LEU A 231 -0.17 7.19 -6.96
N VAL A 232 0.93 7.86 -6.67
CA VAL A 232 1.72 7.59 -5.45
C VAL A 232 1.36 8.66 -4.43
N LEU A 233 0.84 8.22 -3.29
CA LEU A 233 0.53 9.06 -2.14
C LEU A 233 1.66 8.86 -1.10
N PRO A 234 2.15 9.92 -0.48
CA PRO A 234 3.07 9.76 0.65
C PRO A 234 2.33 9.12 1.81
N GLU A 235 2.99 8.21 2.52
CA GLU A 235 2.45 7.64 3.75
C GLU A 235 2.08 8.74 4.74
N ALA A 236 0.86 8.72 5.27
CA ALA A 236 0.40 9.70 6.24
C ALA A 236 0.76 9.27 7.66
N GLU A 237 0.90 10.26 8.56
CA GLU A 237 1.05 10.01 10.00
C GLU A 237 -0.17 9.26 10.56
N PRO A 238 0.01 8.45 11.61
CA PRO A 238 -1.08 7.73 12.26
C PRO A 238 -2.27 8.63 12.62
N GLY A 239 -3.49 8.15 12.28
CA GLY A 239 -4.74 8.87 12.54
C GLY A 239 -5.04 10.06 11.62
N ARG A 240 -4.18 10.35 10.65
CA ARG A 240 -4.44 11.35 9.61
C ARG A 240 -5.02 10.70 8.35
N ALA A 241 -5.81 11.47 7.59
CA ALA A 241 -6.27 11.03 6.27
C ALA A 241 -5.07 10.86 5.33
N ASN A 242 -5.08 9.79 4.53
CA ASN A 242 -3.98 9.47 3.61
C ASN A 242 -4.09 10.18 2.24
N GLY A 243 -5.06 11.09 2.08
CA GLY A 243 -5.25 11.80 0.82
C GLY A 243 -5.97 10.99 -0.26
N LEU A 244 -6.65 9.90 0.12
CA LEU A 244 -7.40 9.03 -0.79
C LEU A 244 -8.55 9.77 -1.50
N GLY A 245 -8.97 10.94 -1.00
CA GLY A 245 -9.94 11.81 -1.68
C GLY A 245 -9.52 12.21 -3.10
N SER A 246 -8.21 12.37 -3.35
CA SER A 246 -7.69 12.69 -4.69
C SER A 246 -7.93 11.57 -5.71
N VAL A 247 -8.11 10.33 -5.26
CA VAL A 247 -8.50 9.20 -6.13
C VAL A 247 -9.88 9.44 -6.73
N LEU A 248 -10.81 10.02 -5.95
CA LEU A 248 -12.18 10.31 -6.41
C LEU A 248 -12.18 11.38 -7.51
N ASP A 249 -11.32 12.38 -7.38
CA ASP A 249 -11.17 13.43 -8.40
C ASP A 249 -10.66 12.85 -9.74
N LEU A 250 -9.78 11.85 -9.67
CA LEU A 250 -9.22 11.19 -10.85
C LEU A 250 -10.16 10.18 -11.50
N THR A 251 -11.12 9.65 -10.74
CA THR A 251 -12.01 8.55 -11.18
C THR A 251 -13.44 9.03 -11.46
N LEU A 252 -13.99 9.90 -10.62
CA LEU A 252 -15.39 10.32 -10.64
C LEU A 252 -15.57 11.80 -11.02
N GLY A 253 -14.50 12.60 -11.03
CA GLY A 253 -14.52 14.05 -11.30
C GLY A 253 -14.48 14.45 -12.78
N GLY A 254 -14.87 13.56 -13.70
CA GLY A 254 -14.92 13.81 -15.15
C GLY A 254 -16.29 14.30 -15.63
#